data_07d17567e24aeba35ec44b5fc6dbe862
#
_entry.id   07d17567e24aeba35ec44b5fc6dbe862
#
_cell.length_a   1.000
_cell.length_b   1.000
_cell.length_c   1.000
_cell.angle_alpha   90.00
_cell.angle_beta   90.00
_cell.angle_gamma   90.00
#
_symmetry.space_group_name_H-M   'P 1'
#
loop_
_entity.id
_entity.type
_entity.pdbx_description
1 polymer ?
#
loop_
_entity_poly.entity_id
_entity_poly.type
_entity_poly.pdbx_seq_one_letter_code
_entity_poly.pdbx_strand_id
1 'polypeptide(L)'
;MTAQTRIGTPIVPRNKADPTQSSRQVSRMFNVIEDRYLNIKRRLKALFDQRLTGQQREANAQRSWMMCNNGGAEPSLYQVNAGKFIYDMTAVELADLLQVVQSILDDELLDGGSQNLWAMDYVIAEYDRGTLNAFTNLSVQSQVYASQTTLSQLLSSPGYLNQIAAARLTTFSDWKVISDTARGDLTNIITDAVARGVNPRETASVISKRLDVSMSKAKTIAQTEQVGALRQAQWNETDWAADRIGLNTGLLWLSALKPTTRSWHASRHGKVYTTEQVRDFYAENGNRYNCYCSQIPVLLNDDGSIFNEGLADKLAKERKQWTAKEAA
;
A
#
# COMPACT_ATOMS: atom_id res chain seq x y z
N MET A 1 -12.63 -20.16 -39.38
CA MET A 1 -11.76 -19.20 -38.65
C MET A 1 -12.11 -17.81 -39.15
N THR A 2 -12.92 -17.07 -38.41
CA THR A 2 -13.24 -15.67 -38.73
C THR A 2 -12.01 -14.84 -38.45
N ALA A 3 -11.42 -14.27 -39.53
CA ALA A 3 -10.32 -13.32 -39.41
C ALA A 3 -10.76 -12.22 -38.46
N GLN A 4 -10.08 -12.07 -37.33
CA GLN A 4 -10.32 -10.97 -36.39
C GLN A 4 -10.09 -9.66 -37.17
N THR A 5 -11.13 -8.88 -37.38
CA THR A 5 -11.00 -7.58 -38.07
C THR A 5 -10.27 -6.64 -37.12
N ARG A 6 -8.98 -6.48 -37.28
CA ARG A 6 -8.10 -5.64 -36.49
C ARG A 6 -8.07 -4.23 -37.09
N ILE A 7 -8.31 -3.23 -36.27
CA ILE A 7 -8.43 -1.84 -36.74
C ILE A 7 -7.34 -0.91 -36.20
N GLY A 8 -6.72 -1.21 -35.07
CA GLY A 8 -5.75 -0.29 -34.50
C GLY A 8 -4.64 -0.97 -33.69
N THR A 9 -3.75 -0.16 -33.17
CA THR A 9 -2.60 -0.58 -32.37
C THR A 9 -2.90 -0.42 -30.89
N PRO A 10 -2.29 -1.26 -30.00
CA PRO A 10 -2.43 -1.09 -28.55
C PRO A 10 -2.05 0.31 -28.08
N ILE A 11 -2.84 0.86 -27.16
CA ILE A 11 -2.58 2.17 -26.53
C ILE A 11 -1.59 1.99 -25.39
N VAL A 12 -0.36 2.45 -25.59
CA VAL A 12 0.71 2.38 -24.58
C VAL A 12 0.78 3.70 -23.82
N PRO A 13 0.78 3.69 -22.47
CA PRO A 13 0.97 4.87 -21.65
C PRO A 13 2.26 5.63 -22.00
N ARG A 14 2.19 6.95 -22.09
CA ARG A 14 3.35 7.78 -22.45
C ARG A 14 4.39 7.88 -21.33
N ASN A 15 3.94 7.85 -20.07
CA ASN A 15 4.83 7.94 -18.92
C ASN A 15 5.45 6.59 -18.61
N LYS A 16 6.70 6.41 -19.02
CA LYS A 16 7.45 5.16 -18.79
C LYS A 16 7.79 4.90 -17.33
N ALA A 17 7.88 5.95 -16.51
CA ALA A 17 8.16 5.81 -15.08
C ALA A 17 6.93 5.41 -14.27
N ASP A 18 5.73 5.63 -14.83
CA ASP A 18 4.45 5.25 -14.26
C ASP A 18 3.50 4.75 -15.35
N PRO A 19 3.69 3.53 -15.88
CA PRO A 19 2.81 2.97 -16.89
C PRO A 19 1.38 2.70 -16.38
N THR A 20 1.16 2.68 -15.07
CA THR A 20 -0.19 2.61 -14.49
C THR A 20 -0.90 3.96 -14.51
N GLN A 21 -0.14 5.07 -14.56
CA GLN A 21 -0.65 6.44 -14.40
C GLN A 21 -1.41 6.67 -13.07
N SER A 22 -1.11 5.84 -12.04
CA SER A 22 -1.76 5.89 -10.73
C SER A 22 -1.06 6.82 -9.75
N SER A 23 0.16 7.28 -10.01
CA SER A 23 0.99 8.01 -9.05
C SER A 23 0.30 9.24 -8.46
N ARG A 24 -0.49 9.96 -9.27
CA ARG A 24 -1.24 11.13 -8.80
C ARG A 24 -2.34 10.76 -7.81
N GLN A 25 -3.06 9.67 -8.06
CA GLN A 25 -4.15 9.21 -7.20
C GLN A 25 -3.61 8.60 -5.91
N VAL A 26 -2.51 7.83 -6.04
CA VAL A 26 -1.75 7.30 -4.90
C VAL A 26 -1.26 8.43 -4.00
N SER A 27 -0.69 9.51 -4.56
CA SER A 27 -0.25 10.67 -3.79
C SER A 27 -1.39 11.37 -3.06
N ARG A 28 -2.58 11.46 -3.67
CA ARG A 28 -3.77 12.02 -3.00
C ARG A 28 -4.18 11.19 -1.78
N MET A 29 -4.20 9.88 -1.92
CA MET A 29 -4.49 8.98 -0.80
C MET A 29 -3.41 9.06 0.29
N PHE A 30 -2.13 9.23 -0.08
CA PHE A 30 -1.06 9.42 0.88
C PHE A 30 -1.25 10.66 1.76
N ASN A 31 -1.72 11.77 1.19
CA ASN A 31 -2.02 12.98 1.96
C ASN A 31 -3.16 12.71 2.97
N VAL A 32 -4.22 12.01 2.55
CA VAL A 32 -5.31 11.63 3.47
C VAL A 32 -4.81 10.72 4.59
N ILE A 33 -3.93 9.77 4.28
CA ILE A 33 -3.30 8.91 5.30
C ILE A 33 -2.49 9.76 6.28
N GLU A 34 -1.69 10.71 5.80
CA GLU A 34 -0.92 11.63 6.66
C GLU A 34 -1.82 12.41 7.61
N ASP A 35 -2.91 13.00 7.09
CA ASP A 35 -3.87 13.76 7.89
C ASP A 35 -4.53 12.90 8.98
N ARG A 36 -4.92 11.67 8.66
CA ARG A 36 -5.48 10.71 9.61
C ARG A 36 -4.47 10.34 10.71
N TYR A 37 -3.22 10.08 10.35
CA TYR A 37 -2.18 9.79 11.35
C TYR A 37 -1.81 11.02 12.19
N LEU A 38 -1.86 12.22 11.66
CA LEU A 38 -1.72 13.46 12.43
C LEU A 38 -2.88 13.63 13.42
N ASN A 39 -4.12 13.30 13.01
CA ASN A 39 -5.28 13.29 13.92
C ASN A 39 -5.12 12.25 15.04
N ILE A 40 -4.70 11.03 14.72
CA ILE A 40 -4.40 9.98 15.71
C ILE A 40 -3.38 10.51 16.72
N LYS A 41 -2.25 11.05 16.25
CA LYS A 41 -1.20 11.59 17.14
C LYS A 41 -1.72 12.71 18.04
N ARG A 42 -2.52 13.63 17.51
CA ARG A 42 -3.14 14.73 18.27
C ARG A 42 -4.10 14.23 19.33
N ARG A 43 -5.00 13.29 18.98
CA ARG A 43 -5.98 12.68 19.89
C ARG A 43 -5.30 11.87 20.99
N LEU A 44 -4.29 11.07 20.63
CA LEU A 44 -3.51 10.30 21.61
C LEU A 44 -2.73 11.23 22.55
N LYS A 45 -2.13 12.30 22.03
CA LYS A 45 -1.46 13.28 22.89
C LYS A 45 -2.42 13.90 23.90
N ALA A 46 -3.60 14.35 23.48
CA ALA A 46 -4.60 14.90 24.38
C ALA A 46 -5.07 13.87 25.41
N LEU A 47 -5.26 12.60 25.02
CA LEU A 47 -5.62 11.51 25.92
C LEU A 47 -4.53 11.26 26.98
N PHE A 48 -3.27 11.25 26.57
CA PHE A 48 -2.14 11.00 27.48
C PHE A 48 -1.88 12.18 28.40
N ASP A 49 -2.02 13.43 27.93
CA ASP A 49 -1.93 14.62 28.77
C ASP A 49 -2.98 14.62 29.89
N GLN A 50 -4.14 13.97 29.69
CA GLN A 50 -5.22 13.87 30.66
C GLN A 50 -5.14 12.63 31.56
N ARG A 51 -4.72 11.47 31.04
CA ARG A 51 -4.84 10.19 31.72
C ARG A 51 -3.52 9.52 32.10
N LEU A 52 -2.40 9.82 31.41
CA LEU A 52 -1.08 9.33 31.83
C LEU A 52 -0.43 10.33 32.79
N THR A 53 -1.10 10.53 33.92
CA THR A 53 -0.64 11.41 34.99
C THR A 53 0.16 10.62 36.03
N GLY A 54 1.01 11.31 36.78
CA GLY A 54 1.80 10.72 37.82
C GLY A 54 2.90 11.67 38.30
N GLN A 55 3.70 11.21 39.23
CA GLN A 55 4.77 11.99 39.83
C GLN A 55 6.13 11.37 39.51
N GLN A 56 7.09 12.21 39.14
CA GLN A 56 8.49 11.79 39.12
C GLN A 56 8.92 11.58 40.57
N ARG A 57 9.21 10.36 40.97
CA ARG A 57 9.92 10.13 42.23
C ARG A 57 11.32 10.65 42.08
N GLU A 58 11.68 11.62 42.88
CA GLU A 58 13.10 11.92 43.09
C GLU A 58 13.77 10.64 43.55
N ALA A 59 14.80 10.19 42.83
CA ALA A 59 15.64 9.12 43.30
C ALA A 59 16.10 9.53 44.70
N ASN A 60 15.79 8.70 45.72
CA ASN A 60 16.19 9.00 47.10
C ASN A 60 17.64 9.50 47.08
N ALA A 61 17.85 10.77 47.36
CA ALA A 61 19.17 11.41 47.37
C ALA A 61 20.14 10.77 48.39
N GLN A 62 19.69 9.78 49.13
CA GLN A 62 20.46 9.05 50.14
C GLN A 62 21.25 7.84 49.57
N ARG A 63 21.19 7.51 48.29
CA ARG A 63 22.16 6.56 47.68
C ARG A 63 23.21 7.28 46.85
N SER A 64 23.90 8.21 47.48
CA SER A 64 25.21 8.63 47.02
C SER A 64 26.23 7.52 47.36
N TRP A 65 26.71 6.78 46.34
CA TRP A 65 27.83 5.88 46.53
C TRP A 65 29.10 6.70 46.57
N MET A 66 29.74 6.82 47.73
CA MET A 66 31.13 7.25 47.79
C MET A 66 32.00 6.10 47.24
N MET A 67 32.46 6.24 46.00
CA MET A 67 33.58 5.43 45.56
C MET A 67 34.87 6.04 46.12
N CYS A 68 35.39 5.42 47.16
CA CYS A 68 36.76 5.72 47.60
C CYS A 68 37.73 5.10 46.59
N ASN A 69 38.30 5.92 45.73
CA ASN A 69 39.43 5.50 44.93
C ASN A 69 40.66 5.43 45.84
N ASN A 70 41.32 4.26 45.90
CA ASN A 70 42.58 4.04 46.64
C ASN A 70 43.78 4.79 46.05
N GLY A 71 43.60 6.00 45.50
CA GLY A 71 44.64 6.75 44.82
C GLY A 71 44.53 8.25 44.95
N GLY A 72 44.07 8.79 46.07
CA GLY A 72 44.29 10.20 46.41
C GLY A 72 43.58 11.28 45.59
N ALA A 73 42.53 10.94 44.85
CA ALA A 73 41.65 11.91 44.20
C ALA A 73 40.41 12.19 45.07
N GLU A 74 39.94 13.46 45.11
CA GLU A 74 38.75 13.85 45.83
C GLU A 74 37.54 13.00 45.46
N PRO A 75 36.67 12.58 46.42
CA PRO A 75 35.51 11.75 46.15
C PRO A 75 34.51 12.50 45.22
N SER A 76 34.34 12.02 44.02
CA SER A 76 33.33 12.58 43.11
C SER A 76 31.97 11.91 43.38
N LEU A 77 30.99 12.72 43.71
CA LEU A 77 29.57 12.33 43.83
C LEU A 77 28.98 12.06 42.43
N TYR A 78 28.74 10.81 42.12
CA TYR A 78 27.94 10.47 40.96
C TYR A 78 26.46 10.46 41.37
N GLN A 79 25.70 11.43 40.90
CA GLN A 79 24.24 11.36 40.94
C GLN A 79 23.76 10.40 39.86
N VAL A 80 23.41 9.20 40.24
CA VAL A 80 22.64 8.30 39.37
C VAL A 80 21.18 8.77 39.40
N ASN A 81 20.81 9.56 38.40
CA ASN A 81 19.43 10.03 38.20
C ASN A 81 18.57 8.87 37.67
N ALA A 82 18.26 7.90 38.52
CA ALA A 82 17.29 6.84 38.27
C ALA A 82 15.90 7.28 38.77
N GLY A 83 15.43 8.44 38.32
CA GLY A 83 14.08 8.91 38.61
C GLY A 83 13.08 8.03 37.87
N LYS A 84 12.46 7.08 38.57
CA LYS A 84 11.30 6.37 38.04
C LYS A 84 10.07 7.27 38.16
N PHE A 85 9.31 7.37 37.07
CA PHE A 85 8.00 8.00 37.09
C PHE A 85 6.99 7.01 37.70
N ILE A 86 6.13 7.46 38.62
CA ILE A 86 5.06 6.65 39.15
C ILE A 86 3.77 7.14 38.55
N TYR A 87 3.15 6.29 37.78
CA TYR A 87 1.84 6.55 37.21
C TYR A 87 0.78 6.36 38.28
N ASP A 88 -0.10 7.36 38.41
CA ASP A 88 -1.27 7.30 39.31
C ASP A 88 -2.43 6.65 38.55
N MET A 89 -2.35 5.32 38.39
CA MET A 89 -3.26 4.57 37.52
C MET A 89 -3.48 3.16 38.07
N THR A 90 -4.73 2.76 38.13
CA THR A 90 -5.13 1.38 38.42
C THR A 90 -5.12 0.51 37.17
N ALA A 91 -5.17 -0.82 37.32
CA ALA A 91 -5.26 -1.76 36.23
C ALA A 91 -6.54 -1.56 35.38
N VAL A 92 -7.64 -1.17 36.00
CA VAL A 92 -8.91 -0.88 35.30
C VAL A 92 -8.78 0.38 34.46
N GLU A 93 -8.22 1.46 34.99
CA GLU A 93 -7.99 2.71 34.26
C GLU A 93 -7.04 2.54 33.12
N LEU A 94 -6.01 1.68 33.26
CA LEU A 94 -5.11 1.31 32.16
C LEU A 94 -5.86 0.56 31.05
N ALA A 95 -6.71 -0.39 31.40
CA ALA A 95 -7.53 -1.12 30.45
C ALA A 95 -8.48 -0.18 29.68
N ASP A 96 -9.15 0.73 30.37
CA ASP A 96 -10.01 1.75 29.78
C ASP A 96 -9.23 2.70 28.85
N LEU A 97 -8.02 3.11 29.26
CA LEU A 97 -7.15 3.92 28.43
C LEU A 97 -6.82 3.21 27.12
N LEU A 98 -6.45 1.92 27.17
CA LEU A 98 -6.12 1.12 25.98
C LEU A 98 -7.33 0.91 25.08
N GLN A 99 -8.53 0.82 25.63
CA GLN A 99 -9.76 0.77 24.85
C GLN A 99 -10.02 2.09 24.10
N VAL A 100 -9.77 3.23 24.72
CA VAL A 100 -9.87 4.54 24.07
C VAL A 100 -8.80 4.69 22.97
N VAL A 101 -7.58 4.19 23.20
CA VAL A 101 -6.53 4.14 22.16
C VAL A 101 -7.01 3.36 20.95
N GLN A 102 -7.63 2.19 21.14
CA GLN A 102 -8.23 1.40 20.06
C GLN A 102 -9.28 2.20 19.30
N SER A 103 -10.21 2.83 20.03
CA SER A 103 -11.29 3.63 19.42
C SER A 103 -10.72 4.75 18.54
N ILE A 104 -9.67 5.45 19.00
CA ILE A 104 -9.00 6.51 18.23
C ILE A 104 -8.41 5.96 16.91
N LEU A 105 -7.81 4.78 16.96
CA LEU A 105 -7.26 4.14 15.74
C LEU A 105 -8.36 3.74 14.79
N ASP A 106 -9.41 3.10 15.28
CA ASP A 106 -10.51 2.61 14.45
C ASP A 106 -11.30 3.77 13.83
N ASP A 107 -11.58 4.83 14.58
CA ASP A 107 -12.27 6.03 14.08
C ASP A 107 -11.55 6.66 12.88
N GLU A 108 -10.23 6.66 12.88
CA GLU A 108 -9.44 7.27 11.80
C GLU A 108 -9.11 6.29 10.67
N LEU A 109 -8.75 5.04 10.98
CA LEU A 109 -8.28 4.07 10.01
C LEU A 109 -9.40 3.26 9.38
N LEU A 110 -10.49 3.00 10.13
CA LEU A 110 -11.64 2.21 9.70
C LEU A 110 -12.91 3.05 9.52
N ASP A 111 -12.76 4.37 9.36
CA ASP A 111 -13.87 5.29 9.12
C ASP A 111 -14.75 4.82 7.95
N GLY A 112 -16.09 4.79 8.18
CA GLY A 112 -17.08 4.22 7.27
C GLY A 112 -17.30 2.71 7.43
N GLY A 113 -16.47 2.02 8.22
CA GLY A 113 -16.59 0.59 8.51
C GLY A 113 -16.47 -0.29 7.27
N SER A 114 -16.91 -1.55 7.37
CA SER A 114 -16.81 -2.53 6.28
C SER A 114 -17.65 -2.20 5.04
N GLN A 115 -18.66 -1.35 5.18
CA GLN A 115 -19.57 -1.00 4.09
C GLN A 115 -19.10 0.20 3.28
N ASN A 116 -18.56 1.22 3.95
CA ASN A 116 -18.23 2.51 3.35
C ASN A 116 -16.85 3.00 3.77
N LEU A 117 -15.87 2.09 3.85
CA LEU A 117 -14.50 2.45 4.22
C LEU A 117 -13.99 3.57 3.29
N TRP A 118 -13.48 4.64 3.89
CA TRP A 118 -12.95 5.81 3.17
C TRP A 118 -11.91 5.47 2.08
N ALA A 119 -11.13 4.40 2.30
CA ALA A 119 -10.11 3.94 1.36
C ALA A 119 -10.69 3.37 0.06
N MET A 120 -11.95 2.90 0.09
CA MET A 120 -12.61 2.28 -1.06
C MET A 120 -12.82 3.23 -2.23
N ASP A 121 -13.01 4.53 -1.99
CA ASP A 121 -13.17 5.51 -3.07
C ASP A 121 -11.96 5.54 -4.01
N TYR A 122 -10.76 5.37 -3.43
CA TYR A 122 -9.52 5.31 -4.21
C TYR A 122 -9.36 3.99 -4.96
N VAL A 123 -9.76 2.88 -4.37
CA VAL A 123 -9.70 1.54 -4.98
C VAL A 123 -10.70 1.43 -6.13
N ILE A 124 -11.94 1.88 -5.92
CA ILE A 124 -13.00 1.88 -6.95
C ILE A 124 -12.58 2.77 -8.14
N ALA A 125 -12.09 3.98 -7.87
CA ALA A 125 -11.65 4.89 -8.93
C ALA A 125 -10.55 4.29 -9.82
N GLU A 126 -9.62 3.52 -9.24
CA GLU A 126 -8.58 2.83 -10.00
C GLU A 126 -9.12 1.58 -10.72
N TYR A 127 -10.09 0.90 -10.15
CA TYR A 127 -10.78 -0.23 -10.80
C TYR A 127 -11.57 0.24 -12.03
N ASP A 128 -12.35 1.33 -11.90
CA ASP A 128 -13.07 1.97 -13.00
C ASP A 128 -12.12 2.38 -14.11
N ARG A 129 -11.01 3.02 -13.75
CA ARG A 129 -10.00 3.45 -14.69
C ARG A 129 -9.30 2.27 -15.38
N GLY A 130 -9.06 1.18 -14.67
CA GLY A 130 -8.54 -0.07 -15.23
C GLY A 130 -9.49 -0.67 -16.26
N THR A 131 -10.78 -0.73 -15.93
CA THR A 131 -11.85 -1.19 -16.83
C THR A 131 -11.95 -0.31 -18.08
N LEU A 132 -11.95 1.02 -17.90
CA LEU A 132 -11.94 1.98 -19.00
C LEU A 132 -10.72 1.79 -19.92
N ASN A 133 -9.54 1.65 -19.34
CA ASN A 133 -8.30 1.47 -20.10
C ASN A 133 -8.33 0.16 -20.92
N ALA A 134 -8.79 -0.94 -20.31
CA ALA A 134 -8.92 -2.22 -21.00
C ALA A 134 -9.96 -2.17 -22.11
N PHE A 135 -11.15 -1.62 -21.80
CA PHE A 135 -12.22 -1.42 -22.78
C PHE A 135 -11.75 -0.60 -23.98
N THR A 136 -11.12 0.54 -23.73
CA THR A 136 -10.62 1.43 -24.79
C THR A 136 -9.55 0.72 -25.63
N ASN A 137 -8.64 0.02 -24.97
CA ASN A 137 -7.54 -0.68 -25.62
C ASN A 137 -8.02 -1.84 -26.51
N LEU A 138 -8.96 -2.65 -26.02
CA LEU A 138 -9.57 -3.75 -26.78
C LEU A 138 -10.46 -3.23 -27.91
N SER A 139 -11.24 -2.16 -27.68
CA SER A 139 -12.11 -1.56 -28.71
C SER A 139 -11.31 -1.00 -29.89
N VAL A 140 -10.16 -0.38 -29.66
CA VAL A 140 -9.28 0.11 -30.72
C VAL A 140 -8.69 -1.05 -31.53
N GLN A 141 -8.42 -2.18 -30.91
CA GLN A 141 -7.81 -3.34 -31.55
C GLN A 141 -8.81 -4.28 -32.22
N SER A 142 -10.09 -4.30 -31.76
CA SER A 142 -11.11 -5.23 -32.25
C SER A 142 -12.46 -4.55 -32.44
N GLN A 143 -12.93 -4.51 -33.70
CA GLN A 143 -14.26 -4.04 -34.00
C GLN A 143 -15.33 -5.01 -33.45
N VAL A 144 -15.05 -6.30 -33.43
CA VAL A 144 -15.95 -7.31 -32.85
C VAL A 144 -16.17 -7.00 -31.37
N TYR A 145 -15.12 -6.75 -30.60
CA TYR A 145 -15.23 -6.35 -29.19
C TYR A 145 -16.00 -5.04 -29.04
N ALA A 146 -15.66 -4.01 -29.82
CA ALA A 146 -16.31 -2.69 -29.76
C ALA A 146 -17.80 -2.72 -30.05
N SER A 147 -18.28 -3.71 -30.83
CA SER A 147 -19.70 -3.87 -31.16
C SER A 147 -20.50 -4.68 -30.13
N GLN A 148 -19.82 -5.45 -29.28
CA GLN A 148 -20.49 -6.39 -28.33
C GLN A 148 -20.90 -5.73 -27.03
N THR A 149 -20.20 -4.69 -26.58
CA THR A 149 -20.43 -4.08 -25.28
C THR A 149 -20.09 -2.60 -25.26
N THR A 150 -20.65 -1.90 -24.30
CA THR A 150 -20.33 -0.49 -24.00
C THR A 150 -19.70 -0.40 -22.62
N LEU A 151 -18.93 0.65 -22.37
CA LEU A 151 -18.34 0.90 -21.04
C LEU A 151 -19.40 0.92 -19.92
N SER A 152 -20.57 1.54 -20.19
CA SER A 152 -21.67 1.61 -19.21
C SER A 152 -22.21 0.22 -18.86
N GLN A 153 -22.34 -0.67 -19.86
CA GLN A 153 -22.76 -2.05 -19.62
C GLN A 153 -21.72 -2.84 -18.81
N LEU A 154 -20.42 -2.62 -19.06
CA LEU A 154 -19.36 -3.26 -18.28
C LEU A 154 -19.39 -2.81 -16.82
N LEU A 155 -19.44 -1.50 -16.56
CA LEU A 155 -19.44 -0.94 -15.20
C LEU A 155 -20.72 -1.28 -14.41
N SER A 156 -21.81 -1.69 -15.08
CA SER A 156 -23.04 -2.17 -14.44
C SER A 156 -23.19 -3.71 -14.45
N SER A 157 -22.22 -4.41 -15.00
CA SER A 157 -22.30 -5.87 -15.11
C SER A 157 -22.19 -6.58 -13.75
N PRO A 158 -22.88 -7.70 -13.54
CA PRO A 158 -22.74 -8.48 -12.32
C PRO A 158 -21.30 -8.89 -12.02
N GLY A 159 -20.51 -9.19 -13.06
CA GLY A 159 -19.09 -9.53 -12.92
C GLY A 159 -18.28 -8.38 -12.31
N TYR A 160 -18.45 -7.17 -12.82
CA TYR A 160 -17.82 -5.97 -12.29
C TYR A 160 -18.25 -5.69 -10.84
N LEU A 161 -19.56 -5.73 -10.56
CA LEU A 161 -20.09 -5.46 -9.21
C LEU A 161 -19.58 -6.48 -8.18
N ASN A 162 -19.50 -7.76 -8.55
CA ASN A 162 -18.93 -8.80 -7.69
C ASN A 162 -17.45 -8.56 -7.39
N GLN A 163 -16.70 -8.07 -8.36
CA GLN A 163 -15.27 -7.75 -8.18
C GLN A 163 -15.07 -6.56 -7.25
N ILE A 164 -15.91 -5.51 -7.36
CA ILE A 164 -15.92 -4.38 -6.42
C ILE A 164 -16.28 -4.86 -5.01
N ALA A 165 -17.27 -5.75 -4.87
CA ALA A 165 -17.63 -6.32 -3.58
C ALA A 165 -16.46 -7.11 -2.95
N ALA A 166 -15.76 -7.93 -3.74
CA ALA A 166 -14.58 -8.66 -3.27
C ALA A 166 -13.44 -7.71 -2.87
N ALA A 167 -13.15 -6.69 -3.69
CA ALA A 167 -12.16 -5.67 -3.39
C ALA A 167 -12.48 -4.94 -2.07
N ARG A 168 -13.76 -4.63 -1.81
CA ARG A 168 -14.22 -4.00 -0.57
C ARG A 168 -13.85 -4.82 0.67
N LEU A 169 -14.10 -6.14 0.63
CA LEU A 169 -13.78 -7.03 1.74
C LEU A 169 -12.28 -7.14 1.99
N THR A 170 -11.50 -7.24 0.91
CA THR A 170 -10.02 -7.31 1.00
C THR A 170 -9.44 -6.01 1.56
N THR A 171 -9.85 -4.86 1.01
CA THR A 171 -9.40 -3.55 1.47
C THR A 171 -9.74 -3.33 2.94
N PHE A 172 -10.97 -3.64 3.37
CA PHE A 172 -11.33 -3.52 4.79
C PHE A 172 -10.47 -4.42 5.68
N SER A 173 -10.23 -5.66 5.26
CA SER A 173 -9.37 -6.61 6.00
C SER A 173 -7.94 -6.07 6.14
N ASP A 174 -7.36 -5.54 5.08
CA ASP A 174 -6.00 -5.01 5.09
C ASP A 174 -5.89 -3.77 6.01
N TRP A 175 -6.86 -2.86 5.97
CA TRP A 175 -6.89 -1.69 6.86
C TRP A 175 -7.14 -2.08 8.33
N LYS A 176 -7.97 -3.11 8.57
CA LYS A 176 -8.16 -3.66 9.92
C LYS A 176 -6.87 -4.24 10.49
N VAL A 177 -6.09 -4.96 9.69
CA VAL A 177 -4.77 -5.47 10.11
C VAL A 177 -3.82 -4.33 10.47
N ILE A 178 -3.85 -3.21 9.74
CA ILE A 178 -3.05 -2.01 10.08
C ILE A 178 -3.47 -1.46 11.45
N SER A 179 -4.78 -1.28 11.69
CA SER A 179 -5.30 -0.77 12.96
C SER A 179 -4.96 -1.71 14.12
N ASP A 180 -5.22 -3.00 14.00
CA ASP A 180 -4.95 -4.00 15.04
C ASP A 180 -3.46 -4.11 15.36
N THR A 181 -2.59 -4.03 14.35
CA THR A 181 -1.13 -4.02 14.55
C THR A 181 -0.70 -2.76 15.31
N ALA A 182 -1.18 -1.59 14.90
CA ALA A 182 -0.87 -0.34 15.59
C ALA A 182 -1.34 -0.38 17.04
N ARG A 183 -2.55 -0.89 17.32
CA ARG A 183 -3.05 -1.10 18.68
C ARG A 183 -2.13 -1.97 19.52
N GLY A 184 -1.73 -3.15 18.99
CA GLY A 184 -0.84 -4.07 19.68
C GLY A 184 0.50 -3.41 20.05
N ASP A 185 1.08 -2.68 19.12
CA ASP A 185 2.31 -1.94 19.33
C ASP A 185 2.16 -0.86 20.42
N LEU A 186 1.09 -0.06 20.37
CA LEU A 186 0.85 1.00 21.34
C LEU A 186 0.52 0.42 22.73
N THR A 187 -0.25 -0.66 22.80
CA THR A 187 -0.53 -1.39 24.04
C THR A 187 0.77 -1.81 24.72
N ASN A 188 1.67 -2.45 23.99
CA ASN A 188 2.96 -2.90 24.51
C ASN A 188 3.82 -1.73 25.01
N ILE A 189 3.88 -0.62 24.27
CA ILE A 189 4.64 0.57 24.65
C ILE A 189 4.07 1.20 25.94
N ILE A 190 2.75 1.35 26.04
CA ILE A 190 2.09 1.98 27.17
C ILE A 190 2.20 1.12 28.42
N THR A 191 1.90 -0.18 28.31
CA THR A 191 1.97 -1.10 29.47
C THR A 191 3.40 -1.25 29.99
N ASP A 192 4.39 -1.34 29.10
CA ASP A 192 5.79 -1.37 29.47
C ASP A 192 6.24 -0.05 30.14
N ALA A 193 5.81 1.09 29.63
CA ALA A 193 6.11 2.40 30.19
C ALA A 193 5.53 2.55 31.61
N VAL A 194 4.28 2.14 31.82
CA VAL A 194 3.62 2.16 33.12
C VAL A 194 4.33 1.21 34.10
N ALA A 195 4.62 -0.02 33.68
CA ALA A 195 5.26 -1.02 34.53
C ALA A 195 6.69 -0.65 34.97
N ARG A 196 7.46 -0.02 34.05
CA ARG A 196 8.85 0.37 34.34
C ARG A 196 9.01 1.79 34.89
N GLY A 197 7.95 2.58 34.87
CA GLY A 197 7.99 3.98 35.30
C GLY A 197 8.77 4.85 34.32
N VAL A 198 8.58 4.68 33.03
CA VAL A 198 9.17 5.51 31.98
C VAL A 198 8.47 6.89 31.98
N ASN A 199 9.22 7.95 31.73
CA ASN A 199 8.64 9.29 31.66
C ASN A 199 7.58 9.40 30.57
N PRO A 200 6.37 9.94 30.84
CA PRO A 200 5.30 10.09 29.83
C PRO A 200 5.73 10.80 28.56
N ARG A 201 6.65 11.77 28.63
CA ARG A 201 7.19 12.47 27.44
C ARG A 201 8.02 11.55 26.56
N GLU A 202 8.80 10.65 27.16
CA GLU A 202 9.57 9.64 26.42
C GLU A 202 8.63 8.62 25.78
N THR A 203 7.64 8.17 26.53
CA THR A 203 6.58 7.27 26.04
C THR A 203 5.86 7.88 24.83
N ALA A 204 5.45 9.15 24.92
CA ALA A 204 4.83 9.87 23.79
C ALA A 204 5.74 9.97 22.56
N SER A 205 7.05 10.19 22.76
CA SER A 205 8.01 10.18 21.66
C SER A 205 8.14 8.82 20.96
N VAL A 206 8.19 7.73 21.76
CA VAL A 206 8.26 6.36 21.22
C VAL A 206 6.99 6.02 20.44
N ILE A 207 5.82 6.38 20.99
CA ILE A 207 4.52 6.20 20.32
C ILE A 207 4.47 6.95 18.98
N SER A 208 4.91 8.22 18.96
CA SER A 208 4.94 9.01 17.73
C SER A 208 5.78 8.35 16.65
N LYS A 209 6.98 7.87 16.99
CA LYS A 209 7.86 7.15 16.05
C LYS A 209 7.22 5.84 15.57
N ARG A 210 6.52 5.12 16.45
CA ARG A 210 5.85 3.86 16.06
C ARG A 210 4.69 4.11 15.11
N LEU A 211 3.94 5.19 15.30
CA LEU A 211 2.89 5.61 14.38
C LEU A 211 3.45 6.03 13.01
N ASP A 212 4.65 6.62 12.93
CA ASP A 212 5.30 6.89 11.64
C ASP A 212 5.63 5.62 10.87
N VAL A 213 6.05 4.55 11.56
CA VAL A 213 6.25 3.22 10.96
C VAL A 213 4.93 2.64 10.46
N SER A 214 3.86 2.75 11.26
CA SER A 214 2.51 2.29 10.87
C SER A 214 1.99 3.07 9.65
N MET A 215 2.15 4.39 9.61
CA MET A 215 1.79 5.24 8.48
C MET A 215 2.54 4.85 7.19
N SER A 216 3.82 4.54 7.29
CA SER A 216 4.60 4.07 6.14
C SER A 216 4.09 2.76 5.57
N LYS A 217 3.69 1.82 6.45
CA LYS A 217 3.05 0.56 6.04
C LYS A 217 1.69 0.81 5.39
N ALA A 218 0.88 1.70 5.97
CA ALA A 218 -0.42 2.08 5.42
C ALA A 218 -0.29 2.65 3.99
N LYS A 219 0.70 3.50 3.74
CA LYS A 219 0.99 4.02 2.40
C LYS A 219 1.39 2.93 1.41
N THR A 220 2.20 1.97 1.84
CA THR A 220 2.59 0.82 1.00
C THR A 220 1.37 -0.02 0.62
N ILE A 221 0.47 -0.31 1.56
CA ILE A 221 -0.77 -1.04 1.31
C ILE A 221 -1.67 -0.23 0.37
N ALA A 222 -1.90 1.05 0.65
CA ALA A 222 -2.73 1.93 -0.18
C ALA A 222 -2.27 1.99 -1.65
N GLN A 223 -0.98 2.12 -1.90
CA GLN A 223 -0.43 2.04 -3.26
C GLN A 223 -0.65 0.68 -3.89
N THR A 224 -0.43 -0.40 -3.13
CA THR A 224 -0.57 -1.78 -3.61
C THR A 224 -2.01 -2.08 -4.00
N GLU A 225 -2.98 -1.65 -3.20
CA GLU A 225 -4.41 -1.85 -3.46
C GLU A 225 -4.87 -1.05 -4.69
N GLN A 226 -4.53 0.23 -4.79
CA GLN A 226 -4.92 1.06 -5.92
C GLN A 226 -4.35 0.52 -7.23
N VAL A 227 -3.03 0.27 -7.27
CA VAL A 227 -2.39 -0.26 -8.48
C VAL A 227 -2.85 -1.70 -8.75
N GLY A 228 -3.12 -2.48 -7.71
CA GLY A 228 -3.70 -3.81 -7.81
C GLY A 228 -5.10 -3.79 -8.44
N ALA A 229 -5.96 -2.88 -8.01
CA ALA A 229 -7.31 -2.69 -8.53
C ALA A 229 -7.30 -2.37 -10.04
N LEU A 230 -6.47 -1.42 -10.46
CA LEU A 230 -6.31 -1.08 -11.88
C LEU A 230 -5.87 -2.28 -12.71
N ARG A 231 -4.88 -3.04 -12.23
CA ARG A 231 -4.38 -4.22 -12.94
C ARG A 231 -5.43 -5.32 -13.01
N GLN A 232 -6.09 -5.61 -11.89
CA GLN A 232 -7.10 -6.65 -11.81
C GLN A 232 -8.26 -6.39 -12.79
N ALA A 233 -8.69 -5.13 -12.90
CA ALA A 233 -9.70 -4.73 -13.87
C ALA A 233 -9.25 -5.01 -15.32
N GLN A 234 -8.00 -4.68 -15.65
CA GLN A 234 -7.44 -4.95 -16.98
C GLN A 234 -7.35 -6.45 -17.29
N TRP A 235 -6.92 -7.25 -16.32
CA TRP A 235 -6.81 -8.71 -16.50
C TRP A 235 -8.17 -9.36 -16.66
N ASN A 236 -9.15 -8.98 -15.83
CA ASN A 236 -10.49 -9.53 -15.88
C ASN A 236 -11.19 -9.22 -17.22
N GLU A 237 -10.98 -8.01 -17.75
CA GLU A 237 -11.53 -7.64 -19.04
C GLU A 237 -10.84 -8.37 -20.20
N THR A 238 -9.53 -8.65 -20.07
CA THR A 238 -8.78 -9.47 -21.04
C THR A 238 -9.31 -10.90 -21.07
N ASP A 239 -9.54 -11.51 -19.89
CA ASP A 239 -10.12 -12.85 -19.79
C ASP A 239 -11.55 -12.87 -20.37
N TRP A 240 -12.37 -11.87 -20.03
CA TRP A 240 -13.74 -11.78 -20.56
C TRP A 240 -13.74 -11.70 -22.08
N ALA A 241 -12.85 -10.94 -22.70
CA ALA A 241 -12.74 -10.83 -24.15
C ALA A 241 -12.31 -12.15 -24.79
N ALA A 242 -11.43 -12.90 -24.16
CA ALA A 242 -11.03 -14.23 -24.61
C ALA A 242 -12.17 -15.25 -24.48
N ASP A 243 -12.78 -15.33 -23.30
CA ASP A 243 -13.74 -16.39 -22.96
C ASP A 243 -15.12 -16.20 -23.63
N ARG A 244 -15.60 -14.96 -23.73
CA ARG A 244 -16.94 -14.64 -24.23
C ARG A 244 -17.01 -14.30 -25.69
N ILE A 245 -15.94 -13.68 -26.22
CA ILE A 245 -15.90 -13.24 -27.62
C ILE A 245 -15.00 -14.16 -28.46
N GLY A 246 -14.14 -14.95 -27.83
CA GLY A 246 -13.19 -15.85 -28.49
C GLY A 246 -12.01 -15.11 -29.12
N LEU A 247 -11.63 -13.96 -28.58
CA LEU A 247 -10.48 -13.22 -29.05
C LEU A 247 -9.17 -13.85 -28.57
N ASN A 248 -8.19 -13.99 -29.44
CA ASN A 248 -6.85 -14.39 -29.04
C ASN A 248 -6.14 -13.20 -28.39
N THR A 249 -6.13 -13.18 -27.04
CA THR A 249 -5.64 -12.06 -26.23
C THR A 249 -4.45 -12.45 -25.36
N GLY A 250 -3.66 -11.46 -24.99
CA GLY A 250 -2.62 -11.57 -23.97
C GLY A 250 -2.40 -10.23 -23.27
N LEU A 251 -1.52 -10.23 -22.30
CA LEU A 251 -1.14 -9.05 -21.52
C LEU A 251 0.28 -8.60 -21.90
N LEU A 252 0.40 -7.45 -22.54
CA LEU A 252 1.68 -6.82 -22.83
C LEU A 252 2.22 -6.14 -21.55
N TRP A 253 3.37 -6.59 -21.07
CA TRP A 253 3.99 -6.09 -19.87
C TRP A 253 4.72 -4.76 -20.08
N LEU A 254 4.34 -3.75 -19.35
CA LEU A 254 4.96 -2.42 -19.33
C LEU A 254 5.58 -2.18 -17.96
N SER A 255 6.90 -2.30 -17.85
CA SER A 255 7.61 -2.03 -16.61
C SER A 255 7.75 -0.53 -16.39
N ALA A 256 7.64 -0.11 -15.12
CA ALA A 256 8.05 1.23 -14.71
C ALA A 256 9.58 1.28 -14.69
N LEU A 257 10.20 1.64 -15.80
CA LEU A 257 11.65 1.64 -15.98
C LEU A 257 12.34 2.79 -15.21
N LYS A 258 12.15 2.80 -13.87
CA LYS A 258 12.85 3.69 -12.92
C LYS A 258 14.18 3.05 -12.51
N PRO A 259 15.15 3.81 -12.00
CA PRO A 259 16.38 3.24 -11.40
C PRO A 259 16.10 2.25 -10.27
N THR A 260 15.01 2.45 -9.54
CA THR A 260 14.59 1.57 -8.42
C THR A 260 13.75 0.37 -8.86
N THR A 261 13.52 0.18 -10.17
CA THR A 261 12.74 -0.97 -10.67
C THR A 261 13.54 -2.25 -10.52
N ARG A 262 12.94 -3.26 -9.93
CA ARG A 262 13.56 -4.58 -9.77
C ARG A 262 13.92 -5.18 -11.14
N SER A 263 15.13 -5.75 -11.29
CA SER A 263 15.63 -6.26 -12.57
C SER A 263 14.70 -7.31 -13.20
N TRP A 264 14.10 -8.18 -12.40
CA TRP A 264 13.16 -9.20 -12.88
C TRP A 264 11.79 -8.62 -13.30
N HIS A 265 11.38 -7.43 -12.81
CA HIS A 265 10.26 -6.68 -13.37
C HIS A 265 10.64 -6.04 -14.70
N ALA A 266 11.81 -5.39 -14.77
CA ALA A 266 12.28 -4.73 -15.97
C ALA A 266 12.52 -5.72 -17.12
N SER A 267 13.01 -6.92 -16.85
CA SER A 267 13.24 -7.98 -17.85
C SER A 267 11.96 -8.47 -18.56
N ARG A 268 10.80 -8.18 -17.99
CA ARG A 268 9.48 -8.49 -18.57
C ARG A 268 8.98 -7.42 -19.54
N HIS A 269 9.58 -6.24 -19.54
CA HIS A 269 9.14 -5.11 -20.36
C HIS A 269 9.07 -5.47 -21.85
N GLY A 270 7.91 -5.24 -22.47
CA GLY A 270 7.65 -5.53 -23.86
C GLY A 270 7.44 -7.01 -24.20
N LYS A 271 7.30 -7.87 -23.20
CA LYS A 271 6.92 -9.28 -23.41
C LYS A 271 5.43 -9.46 -23.13
N VAL A 272 4.85 -10.48 -23.77
CA VAL A 272 3.45 -10.88 -23.59
C VAL A 272 3.38 -12.06 -22.63
N TYR A 273 2.36 -12.05 -21.79
CA TYR A 273 2.06 -13.10 -20.83
C TYR A 273 0.56 -13.40 -20.85
N THR A 274 0.18 -14.60 -20.39
CA THR A 274 -1.23 -14.90 -20.07
C THR A 274 -1.63 -14.18 -18.80
N THR A 275 -2.92 -14.02 -18.57
CA THR A 275 -3.46 -13.45 -17.34
C THR A 275 -3.10 -14.29 -16.12
N GLU A 276 -3.08 -15.61 -16.24
CA GLU A 276 -2.64 -16.54 -15.20
C GLU A 276 -1.17 -16.30 -14.81
N GLN A 277 -0.26 -16.28 -15.78
CA GLN A 277 1.17 -16.01 -15.54
C GLN A 277 1.41 -14.67 -14.85
N VAL A 278 0.58 -13.67 -15.14
CA VAL A 278 0.68 -12.36 -14.50
C VAL A 278 0.16 -12.41 -13.06
N ARG A 279 -0.95 -13.10 -12.81
CA ARG A 279 -1.49 -13.30 -11.46
C ARG A 279 -0.50 -14.03 -10.57
N ASP A 280 0.07 -15.13 -11.05
CA ASP A 280 1.08 -15.93 -10.33
C ASP A 280 2.29 -15.08 -9.96
N PHE A 281 2.80 -14.29 -10.92
CA PHE A 281 3.93 -13.40 -10.66
C PHE A 281 3.66 -12.42 -9.54
N TYR A 282 2.46 -11.82 -9.47
CA TYR A 282 2.13 -10.86 -8.42
C TYR A 282 1.70 -11.51 -7.10
N ALA A 283 1.33 -12.78 -7.09
CA ALA A 283 1.04 -13.55 -5.88
C ALA A 283 2.32 -13.86 -5.08
N GLU A 284 3.46 -13.98 -5.77
CA GLU A 284 4.71 -14.44 -5.19
C GLU A 284 5.69 -13.31 -4.82
N ASN A 285 6.60 -13.61 -3.90
CA ASN A 285 7.82 -12.84 -3.58
C ASN A 285 7.60 -11.34 -3.31
N GLY A 286 6.39 -10.95 -2.92
CA GLY A 286 6.07 -9.54 -2.67
C GLY A 286 6.16 -8.65 -3.92
N ASN A 287 6.05 -9.22 -5.12
CA ASN A 287 6.18 -8.52 -6.40
C ASN A 287 5.15 -7.40 -6.58
N ARG A 288 4.00 -7.50 -5.90
CA ARG A 288 2.93 -6.50 -5.94
C ARG A 288 3.28 -5.19 -5.22
N TYR A 289 4.14 -5.25 -4.18
CA TYR A 289 4.42 -4.08 -3.35
C TYR A 289 5.34 -3.07 -4.04
N ASN A 290 5.01 -1.78 -3.87
CA ASN A 290 5.78 -0.65 -4.39
C ASN A 290 6.08 -0.75 -5.90
N CYS A 291 5.13 -1.23 -6.70
CA CYS A 291 5.30 -1.50 -8.11
C CYS A 291 4.30 -0.72 -8.95
N TYR A 292 4.78 0.01 -9.96
CA TYR A 292 3.98 0.74 -10.96
C TYR A 292 3.99 0.09 -12.36
N CYS A 293 4.46 -1.15 -12.50
CA CYS A 293 4.35 -1.86 -13.77
C CYS A 293 2.86 -2.08 -14.12
N SER A 294 2.52 -1.98 -15.40
CA SER A 294 1.17 -2.23 -15.92
C SER A 294 1.19 -3.36 -16.93
N GLN A 295 0.05 -3.99 -17.12
CA GLN A 295 -0.17 -4.98 -18.16
C GLN A 295 -1.41 -4.56 -18.95
N ILE A 296 -1.23 -4.28 -20.24
CA ILE A 296 -2.32 -3.86 -21.10
C ILE A 296 -2.78 -5.02 -21.99
N PRO A 297 -4.09 -5.15 -22.27
CA PRO A 297 -4.59 -6.17 -23.18
C PRO A 297 -4.11 -5.91 -24.61
N VAL A 298 -3.65 -6.97 -25.25
CA VAL A 298 -3.25 -6.97 -26.67
C VAL A 298 -3.85 -8.15 -27.40
N LEU A 299 -4.19 -7.95 -28.69
CA LEU A 299 -4.55 -9.05 -29.56
C LEU A 299 -3.28 -9.71 -30.10
N LEU A 300 -3.32 -11.05 -30.18
CA LEU A 300 -2.21 -11.86 -30.61
C LEU A 300 -2.48 -12.47 -32.00
N ASN A 301 -1.39 -12.72 -32.73
CA ASN A 301 -1.38 -13.58 -33.91
C ASN A 301 -1.50 -15.06 -33.47
N ASP A 302 -1.71 -15.96 -34.42
CA ASP A 302 -1.80 -17.40 -34.17
C ASP A 302 -0.50 -17.97 -33.57
N ASP A 303 0.63 -17.33 -33.81
CA ASP A 303 1.95 -17.68 -33.26
C ASP A 303 2.23 -17.08 -31.87
N GLY A 304 1.25 -16.36 -31.28
CA GLY A 304 1.37 -15.71 -29.97
C GLY A 304 2.14 -14.39 -29.98
N SER A 305 2.60 -13.91 -31.14
CA SER A 305 3.23 -12.59 -31.26
C SER A 305 2.18 -11.48 -31.21
N ILE A 306 2.58 -10.29 -30.73
CA ILE A 306 1.69 -9.11 -30.81
C ILE A 306 1.57 -8.66 -32.27
N PHE A 307 0.37 -8.22 -32.63
CA PHE A 307 0.08 -7.82 -34.00
C PHE A 307 0.97 -6.67 -34.55
N ASN A 308 1.47 -5.82 -33.65
CA ASN A 308 2.30 -4.68 -34.00
C ASN A 308 3.79 -4.96 -33.71
N GLU A 309 4.52 -5.45 -34.70
CA GLU A 309 5.96 -5.75 -34.58
C GLU A 309 6.79 -4.52 -34.21
N GLY A 310 6.46 -3.34 -34.77
CA GLY A 310 7.17 -2.10 -34.45
C GLY A 310 7.03 -1.67 -32.98
N LEU A 311 5.92 -2.02 -32.32
CA LEU A 311 5.76 -1.82 -30.88
C LEU A 311 6.65 -2.78 -30.08
N ALA A 312 6.70 -4.06 -30.46
CA ALA A 312 7.55 -5.05 -29.81
C ALA A 312 9.03 -4.65 -29.86
N ASP A 313 9.52 -4.25 -31.02
CA ASP A 313 10.90 -3.78 -31.22
C ASP A 313 11.24 -2.55 -30.40
N LYS A 314 10.32 -1.56 -30.38
CA LYS A 314 10.47 -0.36 -29.55
C LYS A 314 10.64 -0.70 -28.08
N LEU A 315 9.75 -1.53 -27.52
CA LEU A 315 9.81 -1.91 -26.11
C LEU A 315 11.03 -2.78 -25.78
N ALA A 316 11.45 -3.65 -26.70
CA ALA A 316 12.67 -4.42 -26.55
C ALA A 316 13.92 -3.51 -26.50
N LYS A 317 13.95 -2.45 -27.33
CA LYS A 317 15.02 -1.44 -27.30
C LYS A 317 15.02 -0.65 -25.97
N GLU A 318 13.86 -0.27 -25.48
CA GLU A 318 13.73 0.41 -24.19
C GLU A 318 14.25 -0.45 -23.02
N ARG A 319 13.91 -1.74 -23.01
CA ARG A 319 14.45 -2.71 -22.04
C ARG A 319 15.98 -2.80 -22.09
N LYS A 320 16.55 -2.95 -23.29
CA LYS A 320 18.02 -2.99 -23.47
C LYS A 320 18.71 -1.72 -22.97
N GLN A 321 18.13 -0.54 -23.26
CA GLN A 321 18.66 0.74 -22.80
C GLN A 321 18.64 0.87 -21.27
N TRP A 322 17.59 0.38 -20.62
CA TRP A 322 17.49 0.37 -19.16
C TRP A 322 18.57 -0.55 -18.54
N THR A 323 18.71 -1.79 -19.05
CA THR A 323 19.72 -2.75 -18.57
C THR A 323 21.14 -2.20 -18.72
N ALA A 324 21.44 -1.51 -19.82
CA ALA A 324 22.76 -0.91 -20.03
C ALA A 324 23.06 0.23 -19.04
N LYS A 325 22.04 1.00 -18.62
CA LYS A 325 22.21 2.08 -17.63
C LYS A 325 22.41 1.57 -16.22
N GLU A 326 21.81 0.44 -15.88
CA GLU A 326 21.98 -0.18 -14.54
C GLU A 326 23.32 -0.92 -14.41
N ALA A 327 23.95 -1.26 -15.52
CA ALA A 327 25.25 -1.91 -15.56
C ALA A 327 26.44 -0.93 -15.57
N ALA A 328 26.19 0.37 -15.78
CA ALA A 328 27.18 1.44 -15.83
C ALA A 328 27.26 2.22 -14.53
#